data_5b958d0196ac29b367591f3fc6bc39c0
#
_entry.id   5b958d0196ac29b367591f3fc6bc39c0
#
_cell.length_a   1.000
_cell.length_b   1.000
_cell.length_c   1.000
_cell.angle_alpha   90.00
_cell.angle_beta   90.00
_cell.angle_gamma   90.00
#
_symmetry.space_group_name_H-M   'P 1'
#
loop_
_entity.id
_entity.type
_entity.pdbx_description
1 polymer ?
#
loop_
_entity_poly.entity_id
_entity_poly.type
_entity_poly.pdbx_seq_one_letter_code
_entity_poly.pdbx_strand_id
1 'polypeptide(L)'
;MVDSAIRAMTEFASSGINANTGGYFAAANECDALLERTRGVLGTLFGANPEGICLGANMTTMTMALTRAIARTLKPGDRVVGTKLDHDANVSPWRIACDLSGAEHKLAPFSTSTFELDTDAMIALITPNTKWVAITGASNLLGTAPNLKPIIDAAHNVGARVFVDAVHLAVHRQIDIGQIGCDVLATSPYKWYGPHAGVLCVEPELLNSLPVAKVRPAENIGPRRFETGTPNFEGIAAVEAAARFLIEEDMNKVESYENGVFLPLLNGLQNIDGVKVWGRPTLEGRVPTVSFTIQGHHPDHVAQVLAQARIAVWSGSSYAVEAVDQLGLTESGGVVRAGVTRYVSANDVDRLLEVVTSLASNR
;
A
#
# COMPACT_ATOMS: atom_id res chain seq x y z
N MET A 1 8.52 1.67 13.80
CA MET A 1 9.73 2.25 13.17
C MET A 1 10.92 1.51 13.74
N VAL A 2 11.90 1.13 12.90
CA VAL A 2 13.13 0.47 13.38
C VAL A 2 14.07 1.47 14.04
N ASP A 3 14.96 0.97 14.93
CA ASP A 3 15.86 1.83 15.70
C ASP A 3 16.81 2.66 14.81
N SER A 4 17.27 2.09 13.70
CA SER A 4 18.09 2.82 12.73
C SER A 4 17.38 4.03 12.15
N ALA A 5 16.09 3.91 11.85
CA ALA A 5 15.27 5.01 11.33
C ALA A 5 15.01 6.09 12.41
N ILE A 6 14.77 5.66 13.67
CA ILE A 6 14.61 6.59 14.80
C ILE A 6 15.92 7.37 15.02
N ARG A 7 17.06 6.70 15.02
CA ARG A 7 18.38 7.37 15.15
C ARG A 7 18.63 8.34 14.01
N ALA A 8 18.45 7.95 12.75
CA ALA A 8 18.67 8.81 11.60
C ALA A 8 17.81 10.09 11.66
N MET A 9 16.55 9.96 12.05
CA MET A 9 15.65 11.11 12.26
C MET A 9 16.18 12.03 13.36
N THR A 10 16.57 11.49 14.52
CA THR A 10 17.03 12.24 15.67
C THR A 10 18.38 12.91 15.38
N GLU A 11 19.31 12.21 14.75
CA GLU A 11 20.62 12.72 14.35
C GLU A 11 20.47 13.88 13.36
N PHE A 12 19.63 13.76 12.34
CA PHE A 12 19.37 14.85 11.41
C PHE A 12 18.77 16.06 12.13
N ALA A 13 17.74 15.87 12.95
CA ALA A 13 17.07 16.95 13.68
C ALA A 13 18.02 17.67 14.67
N SER A 14 19.01 16.97 15.24
CA SER A 14 20.00 17.54 16.17
C SER A 14 21.30 18.00 15.53
N SER A 15 21.50 17.77 14.23
CA SER A 15 22.74 18.09 13.51
C SER A 15 23.01 19.58 13.34
N GLY A 16 22.02 20.45 13.57
CA GLY A 16 22.07 21.87 13.26
C GLY A 16 21.90 22.19 11.76
N ILE A 17 21.62 21.18 10.92
CA ILE A 17 21.24 21.37 9.51
C ILE A 17 19.80 21.86 9.49
N ASN A 18 19.64 23.18 9.40
CA ASN A 18 18.34 23.83 9.36
C ASN A 18 18.25 24.68 8.09
N ALA A 19 18.17 24.00 6.95
CA ALA A 19 18.19 24.61 5.64
C ALA A 19 17.16 23.98 4.70
N ASN A 20 16.98 24.61 3.55
CA ASN A 20 16.29 24.06 2.40
C ASN A 20 17.31 23.72 1.31
N THR A 21 16.87 23.10 0.25
CA THR A 21 17.65 22.72 -0.96
C THR A 21 18.04 23.92 -1.80
N GLY A 22 19.06 23.76 -2.66
CA GLY A 22 19.44 24.71 -3.70
C GLY A 22 20.26 25.92 -3.21
N GLY A 23 20.76 25.91 -1.98
CA GLY A 23 21.68 26.94 -1.46
C GLY A 23 23.13 26.60 -1.76
N TYR A 24 23.99 27.64 -1.74
CA TYR A 24 25.45 27.49 -1.98
C TYR A 24 26.26 27.32 -0.68
N PHE A 25 25.67 26.87 0.40
CA PHE A 25 26.28 26.66 1.70
C PHE A 25 26.10 25.22 2.21
N ALA A 26 26.97 24.78 3.10
CA ALA A 26 27.11 23.38 3.49
C ALA A 26 25.79 22.70 3.93
N ALA A 27 24.96 23.39 4.73
CA ALA A 27 23.71 22.82 5.20
C ALA A 27 22.70 22.59 4.06
N ALA A 28 22.61 23.47 3.06
CA ALA A 28 21.76 23.26 1.89
C ALA A 28 22.27 22.13 1.01
N ASN A 29 23.60 22.04 0.82
CA ASN A 29 24.21 20.93 0.07
C ASN A 29 23.94 19.58 0.73
N GLU A 30 23.91 19.52 2.08
CA GLU A 30 23.58 18.29 2.80
C GLU A 30 22.09 17.89 2.62
N CYS A 31 21.16 18.87 2.56
CA CYS A 31 19.77 18.61 2.24
C CYS A 31 19.60 18.06 0.82
N ASP A 32 20.30 18.62 -0.17
CA ASP A 32 20.30 18.11 -1.54
C ASP A 32 20.88 16.69 -1.60
N ALA A 33 22.03 16.47 -0.96
CA ALA A 33 22.68 15.16 -0.91
C ALA A 33 21.81 14.09 -0.21
N LEU A 34 21.08 14.45 0.84
CA LEU A 34 20.13 13.53 1.50
C LEU A 34 19.03 13.07 0.55
N LEU A 35 18.43 13.99 -0.21
CA LEU A 35 17.39 13.64 -1.18
C LEU A 35 17.92 12.69 -2.26
N GLU A 36 19.09 12.96 -2.81
CA GLU A 36 19.73 12.13 -3.84
C GLU A 36 20.07 10.74 -3.30
N ARG A 37 20.69 10.66 -2.13
CA ARG A 37 21.02 9.37 -1.48
C ARG A 37 19.76 8.56 -1.20
N THR A 38 18.72 9.20 -0.67
CA THR A 38 17.46 8.53 -0.34
C THR A 38 16.81 7.95 -1.60
N ARG A 39 16.76 8.71 -2.72
CA ARG A 39 16.26 8.19 -4.00
C ARG A 39 17.11 7.03 -4.52
N GLY A 40 18.44 7.12 -4.40
CA GLY A 40 19.34 6.02 -4.77
C GLY A 40 19.07 4.74 -3.97
N VAL A 41 18.88 4.85 -2.65
CA VAL A 41 18.56 3.71 -1.77
C VAL A 41 17.18 3.13 -2.06
N LEU A 42 16.18 3.98 -2.27
CA LEU A 42 14.83 3.52 -2.67
C LEU A 42 14.84 2.89 -4.06
N GLY A 43 15.66 3.41 -4.98
CA GLY A 43 15.89 2.79 -6.29
C GLY A 43 16.43 1.37 -6.16
N THR A 44 17.39 1.14 -5.26
CA THR A 44 17.90 -0.20 -4.94
C THR A 44 16.84 -1.09 -4.31
N LEU A 45 16.05 -0.56 -3.36
CA LEU A 45 15.02 -1.34 -2.65
C LEU A 45 13.91 -1.83 -3.58
N PHE A 46 13.47 -0.99 -4.53
CA PHE A 46 12.31 -1.28 -5.38
C PHE A 46 12.65 -1.59 -6.85
N GLY A 47 13.93 -1.67 -7.21
CA GLY A 47 14.34 -1.85 -8.61
C GLY A 47 13.91 -0.67 -9.50
N ALA A 48 13.85 0.54 -8.95
CA ALA A 48 13.32 1.74 -9.61
C ALA A 48 14.44 2.70 -10.02
N ASN A 49 14.18 3.49 -11.09
CA ASN A 49 15.09 4.58 -11.45
C ASN A 49 14.96 5.73 -10.42
N PRO A 50 16.07 6.15 -9.77
CA PRO A 50 16.06 7.25 -8.78
C PRO A 50 15.45 8.56 -9.31
N GLU A 51 15.58 8.86 -10.60
CA GLU A 51 15.02 10.05 -11.25
C GLU A 51 13.48 10.04 -11.32
N GLY A 52 12.86 8.89 -11.09
CA GLY A 52 11.41 8.71 -11.04
C GLY A 52 10.85 8.58 -9.62
N ILE A 53 11.68 8.71 -8.57
CA ILE A 53 11.24 8.51 -7.19
C ILE A 53 10.81 9.84 -6.57
N CYS A 54 9.51 9.97 -6.28
CA CYS A 54 8.93 11.11 -5.59
C CYS A 54 8.70 10.80 -4.11
N LEU A 55 9.00 11.77 -3.24
CA LEU A 55 8.81 11.72 -1.80
C LEU A 55 7.67 12.65 -1.37
N GLY A 56 6.86 12.24 -0.41
CA GLY A 56 5.75 13.05 0.06
C GLY A 56 5.23 12.65 1.44
N ALA A 57 4.11 13.25 1.85
CA ALA A 57 3.57 13.08 3.20
C ALA A 57 3.02 11.65 3.46
N ASN A 58 2.40 11.04 2.48
CA ASN A 58 1.88 9.67 2.49
C ASN A 58 1.46 9.25 1.07
N MET A 59 1.26 7.95 0.85
CA MET A 59 0.83 7.42 -0.44
C MET A 59 -0.47 8.06 -0.93
N THR A 60 -1.48 8.20 -0.08
CA THR A 60 -2.79 8.75 -0.47
C THR A 60 -2.68 10.16 -1.05
N THR A 61 -1.92 11.04 -0.38
CA THR A 61 -1.68 12.41 -0.86
C THR A 61 -0.97 12.42 -2.20
N MET A 62 0.00 11.53 -2.38
CA MET A 62 0.77 11.43 -3.63
C MET A 62 -0.06 10.84 -4.76
N THR A 63 -0.89 9.83 -4.49
CA THR A 63 -1.83 9.28 -5.46
C THR A 63 -2.84 10.34 -5.91
N MET A 64 -3.36 11.14 -4.96
CA MET A 64 -4.22 12.28 -5.28
C MET A 64 -3.52 13.35 -6.15
N ALA A 65 -2.23 13.60 -5.92
CA ALA A 65 -1.47 14.53 -6.75
C ALA A 65 -1.24 13.98 -8.16
N LEU A 66 -0.88 12.70 -8.26
CA LEU A 66 -0.68 11.98 -9.52
C LEU A 66 -1.97 11.92 -10.35
N THR A 67 -3.06 11.47 -9.75
CA THR A 67 -4.35 11.32 -10.45
C THR A 67 -4.95 12.66 -10.89
N ARG A 68 -4.71 13.75 -10.14
CA ARG A 68 -5.05 15.12 -10.60
C ARG A 68 -4.26 15.55 -11.84
N ALA A 69 -3.01 15.15 -11.96
CA ALA A 69 -2.23 15.38 -13.17
C ALA A 69 -2.75 14.51 -14.33
N ILE A 70 -3.05 13.25 -14.06
CA ILE A 70 -3.62 12.29 -15.02
C ILE A 70 -5.00 12.75 -15.52
N ALA A 71 -5.87 13.27 -14.65
CA ALA A 71 -7.20 13.79 -15.02
C ALA A 71 -7.13 14.85 -16.14
N ARG A 72 -6.03 15.60 -16.21
CA ARG A 72 -5.80 16.60 -17.26
C ARG A 72 -5.40 16.02 -18.63
N THR A 73 -5.11 14.71 -18.66
CA THR A 73 -4.76 13.97 -19.89
C THR A 73 -5.90 13.08 -20.37
N LEU A 74 -6.82 12.71 -19.47
CA LEU A 74 -8.00 11.92 -19.79
C LEU A 74 -9.08 12.76 -20.50
N LYS A 75 -9.92 12.10 -21.26
CA LYS A 75 -11.06 12.71 -21.98
C LYS A 75 -12.28 11.79 -21.95
N PRO A 76 -13.50 12.30 -22.27
CA PRO A 76 -14.69 11.48 -22.42
C PRO A 76 -14.45 10.29 -23.38
N GLY A 77 -14.86 9.10 -22.95
CA GLY A 77 -14.63 7.84 -23.66
C GLY A 77 -13.36 7.10 -23.25
N ASP A 78 -12.41 7.74 -22.58
CA ASP A 78 -11.30 7.04 -21.95
C ASP A 78 -11.78 6.25 -20.71
N ARG A 79 -11.00 5.24 -20.29
CA ARG A 79 -11.35 4.36 -19.17
C ARG A 79 -10.18 4.20 -18.22
N VAL A 80 -10.49 4.15 -16.93
CA VAL A 80 -9.62 3.65 -15.86
C VAL A 80 -10.23 2.39 -15.26
N VAL A 81 -9.43 1.33 -15.11
CA VAL A 81 -9.86 0.06 -14.51
C VAL A 81 -9.16 -0.11 -13.17
N GLY A 82 -9.92 -0.36 -12.11
CA GLY A 82 -9.43 -0.70 -10.77
C GLY A 82 -10.01 -2.02 -10.28
N THR A 83 -9.84 -2.32 -8.99
CA THR A 83 -10.41 -3.53 -8.38
C THR A 83 -11.22 -3.21 -7.11
N LYS A 84 -12.15 -4.10 -6.77
CA LYS A 84 -12.85 -4.07 -5.49
C LYS A 84 -12.03 -4.63 -4.31
N LEU A 85 -10.81 -5.13 -4.57
CA LEU A 85 -9.86 -5.54 -3.53
C LEU A 85 -9.05 -4.39 -2.94
N ASP A 86 -9.09 -3.22 -3.59
CA ASP A 86 -8.22 -2.10 -3.28
C ASP A 86 -8.63 -1.35 -2.01
N HIS A 87 -7.64 -0.77 -1.35
CA HIS A 87 -7.84 0.31 -0.39
C HIS A 87 -8.39 1.55 -1.10
N ASP A 88 -9.27 2.31 -0.46
CA ASP A 88 -9.93 3.47 -1.08
C ASP A 88 -8.96 4.58 -1.54
N ALA A 89 -7.75 4.63 -0.98
CA ALA A 89 -6.67 5.48 -1.47
C ALA A 89 -6.22 5.13 -2.91
N ASN A 90 -6.56 3.93 -3.40
CA ASN A 90 -6.37 3.50 -4.79
C ASN A 90 -7.69 3.34 -5.56
N VAL A 91 -8.81 3.81 -5.03
CA VAL A 91 -10.12 3.82 -5.71
C VAL A 91 -10.60 5.26 -5.90
N SER A 92 -10.80 6.00 -4.80
CA SER A 92 -11.35 7.36 -4.82
C SER A 92 -10.54 8.35 -5.66
N PRO A 93 -9.18 8.37 -5.63
CA PRO A 93 -8.43 9.30 -6.48
C PRO A 93 -8.67 9.08 -7.98
N TRP A 94 -8.79 7.83 -8.41
CA TRP A 94 -9.07 7.47 -9.81
C TRP A 94 -10.50 7.80 -10.21
N ARG A 95 -11.49 7.53 -9.34
CA ARG A 95 -12.88 7.94 -9.55
C ARG A 95 -12.99 9.44 -9.74
N ILE A 96 -12.37 10.22 -8.83
CA ILE A 96 -12.36 11.68 -8.92
C ILE A 96 -11.71 12.15 -10.23
N ALA A 97 -10.60 11.54 -10.65
CA ALA A 97 -9.95 11.86 -11.91
C ALA A 97 -10.86 11.61 -13.12
N CYS A 98 -11.60 10.50 -13.10
CA CYS A 98 -12.59 10.18 -14.15
C CYS A 98 -13.77 11.13 -14.13
N ASP A 99 -14.32 11.46 -12.97
CA ASP A 99 -15.43 12.42 -12.82
C ASP A 99 -15.04 13.81 -13.37
N LEU A 100 -13.81 14.26 -13.13
CA LEU A 100 -13.30 15.54 -13.60
C LEU A 100 -13.05 15.58 -15.12
N SER A 101 -12.73 14.43 -15.72
CA SER A 101 -12.37 14.34 -17.16
C SER A 101 -13.50 13.83 -18.04
N GLY A 102 -14.58 13.28 -17.46
CA GLY A 102 -15.64 12.58 -18.19
C GLY A 102 -15.24 11.18 -18.66
N ALA A 103 -14.14 10.62 -18.13
CA ALA A 103 -13.73 9.24 -18.38
C ALA A 103 -14.54 8.25 -17.54
N GLU A 104 -14.51 6.97 -17.92
CA GLU A 104 -15.16 5.91 -17.14
C GLU A 104 -14.22 5.34 -16.07
N HIS A 105 -14.73 5.12 -14.85
CA HIS A 105 -14.08 4.29 -13.84
C HIS A 105 -14.82 2.96 -13.69
N LYS A 106 -14.10 1.85 -13.85
CA LYS A 106 -14.65 0.48 -13.70
C LYS A 106 -13.85 -0.30 -12.67
N LEU A 107 -14.54 -1.07 -11.83
CA LEU A 107 -13.92 -1.92 -10.82
C LEU A 107 -14.18 -3.39 -11.12
N ALA A 108 -13.11 -4.17 -11.23
CA ALA A 108 -13.18 -5.61 -11.34
C ALA A 108 -13.60 -6.24 -10.00
N PRO A 109 -14.52 -7.21 -10.00
CA PRO A 109 -14.92 -7.92 -8.79
C PRO A 109 -13.84 -8.92 -8.37
N PHE A 110 -14.01 -9.45 -7.15
CA PHE A 110 -13.31 -10.66 -6.69
C PHE A 110 -14.34 -11.74 -6.35
N SER A 111 -13.91 -13.00 -6.31
CA SER A 111 -14.79 -14.11 -5.90
C SER A 111 -15.08 -14.04 -4.40
N THR A 112 -16.33 -14.00 -4.00
CA THR A 112 -16.74 -14.02 -2.58
C THR A 112 -16.61 -15.39 -1.92
N SER A 113 -16.30 -16.44 -2.71
CA SER A 113 -16.07 -17.80 -2.23
C SER A 113 -14.59 -18.15 -2.12
N THR A 114 -13.76 -17.73 -3.08
CA THR A 114 -12.31 -17.99 -3.08
C THR A 114 -11.49 -16.79 -2.61
N PHE A 115 -12.10 -15.59 -2.58
CA PHE A 115 -11.49 -14.31 -2.25
C PHE A 115 -10.33 -13.91 -3.19
N GLU A 116 -10.29 -14.50 -4.37
CA GLU A 116 -9.36 -14.17 -5.43
C GLU A 116 -9.91 -13.07 -6.33
N LEU A 117 -9.05 -12.23 -6.85
CA LEU A 117 -9.43 -11.32 -7.92
C LEU A 117 -9.92 -12.12 -9.12
N ASP A 118 -11.05 -11.73 -9.67
CA ASP A 118 -11.52 -12.27 -10.95
C ASP A 118 -10.66 -11.66 -12.08
N THR A 119 -9.55 -12.34 -12.37
CA THR A 119 -8.56 -11.88 -13.36
C THR A 119 -9.17 -11.81 -14.76
N ASP A 120 -10.02 -12.75 -15.13
CA ASP A 120 -10.68 -12.78 -16.45
C ASP A 120 -11.65 -11.61 -16.59
N ALA A 121 -12.46 -11.36 -15.56
CA ALA A 121 -13.35 -10.20 -15.52
C ALA A 121 -12.55 -8.87 -15.57
N MET A 122 -11.42 -8.80 -14.88
CA MET A 122 -10.58 -7.61 -14.94
C MET A 122 -9.99 -7.40 -16.34
N ILE A 123 -9.46 -8.45 -16.97
CA ILE A 123 -8.92 -8.38 -18.33
C ILE A 123 -10.03 -7.99 -19.34
N ALA A 124 -11.26 -8.50 -19.16
CA ALA A 124 -12.39 -8.14 -20.01
C ALA A 124 -12.79 -6.65 -19.89
N LEU A 125 -12.50 -5.99 -18.78
CA LEU A 125 -12.71 -4.54 -18.61
C LEU A 125 -11.65 -3.70 -19.33
N ILE A 126 -10.47 -4.29 -19.60
CA ILE A 126 -9.36 -3.62 -20.27
C ILE A 126 -9.63 -3.62 -21.79
N THR A 127 -9.84 -2.43 -22.35
CA THR A 127 -10.22 -2.24 -23.76
C THR A 127 -9.26 -1.22 -24.40
N PRO A 128 -9.27 -1.02 -25.73
CA PRO A 128 -8.45 -0.01 -26.39
C PRO A 128 -8.64 1.42 -25.85
N ASN A 129 -9.76 1.70 -25.19
CA ASN A 129 -10.02 2.97 -24.54
C ASN A 129 -9.45 3.07 -23.11
N THR A 130 -8.94 1.98 -22.55
CA THR A 130 -8.30 1.99 -21.24
C THR A 130 -6.99 2.76 -21.29
N LYS A 131 -6.81 3.70 -20.36
CA LYS A 131 -5.60 4.53 -20.23
C LYS A 131 -4.80 4.15 -18.99
N TRP A 132 -5.50 3.74 -17.94
CA TRP A 132 -4.88 3.35 -16.68
C TRP A 132 -5.54 2.11 -16.11
N VAL A 133 -4.69 1.27 -15.50
CA VAL A 133 -5.10 0.18 -14.63
C VAL A 133 -4.51 0.44 -13.26
N ALA A 134 -5.34 0.51 -12.23
CA ALA A 134 -4.93 0.72 -10.85
C ALA A 134 -5.25 -0.54 -10.03
N ILE A 135 -4.25 -1.17 -9.43
CA ILE A 135 -4.41 -2.45 -8.75
C ILE A 135 -3.56 -2.55 -7.50
N THR A 136 -4.12 -3.16 -6.45
CA THR A 136 -3.37 -3.48 -5.25
C THR A 136 -2.40 -4.65 -5.46
N GLY A 137 -1.19 -4.53 -4.91
CA GLY A 137 -0.25 -5.66 -4.81
C GLY A 137 -0.66 -6.69 -3.77
N ALA A 138 -1.36 -6.24 -2.71
CA ALA A 138 -2.02 -7.10 -1.73
C ALA A 138 -3.15 -6.34 -1.02
N SER A 139 -4.33 -6.97 -0.94
CA SER A 139 -5.48 -6.40 -0.24
C SER A 139 -5.17 -6.19 1.25
N ASN A 140 -5.31 -4.96 1.70
CA ASN A 140 -5.12 -4.61 3.11
C ASN A 140 -6.20 -5.17 4.04
N LEU A 141 -7.32 -5.65 3.49
CA LEU A 141 -8.42 -6.27 4.25
C LEU A 141 -8.33 -7.78 4.24
N LEU A 142 -8.25 -8.40 3.05
CA LEU A 142 -8.36 -9.85 2.87
C LEU A 142 -7.00 -10.55 2.84
N GLY A 143 -5.92 -9.80 2.72
CA GLY A 143 -4.58 -10.33 2.52
C GLY A 143 -4.33 -10.90 1.12
N THR A 144 -5.34 -11.00 0.26
CA THR A 144 -5.21 -11.53 -1.11
C THR A 144 -4.17 -10.75 -1.90
N ALA A 145 -3.18 -11.44 -2.44
CA ALA A 145 -2.16 -10.91 -3.35
C ALA A 145 -2.44 -11.43 -4.77
N PRO A 146 -3.01 -10.61 -5.66
CA PRO A 146 -3.37 -11.02 -7.00
C PRO A 146 -2.14 -11.31 -7.86
N ASN A 147 -2.30 -12.18 -8.87
CA ASN A 147 -1.28 -12.34 -9.91
C ASN A 147 -1.35 -11.15 -10.86
N LEU A 148 -0.38 -10.24 -10.73
CA LEU A 148 -0.36 -8.98 -11.48
C LEU A 148 -0.01 -9.15 -12.94
N LYS A 149 0.85 -10.13 -13.27
CA LYS A 149 1.46 -10.23 -14.61
C LYS A 149 0.43 -10.30 -15.76
N PRO A 150 -0.59 -11.17 -15.77
CA PRO A 150 -1.52 -11.24 -16.90
C PRO A 150 -2.33 -9.95 -17.07
N ILE A 151 -2.57 -9.22 -15.98
CA ILE A 151 -3.29 -7.93 -15.99
C ILE A 151 -2.42 -6.83 -16.57
N ILE A 152 -1.15 -6.78 -16.16
CA ILE A 152 -0.17 -5.83 -16.68
C ILE A 152 0.06 -6.05 -18.17
N ASP A 153 0.24 -7.30 -18.59
CA ASP A 153 0.40 -7.65 -20.00
C ASP A 153 -0.82 -7.22 -20.83
N ALA A 154 -2.03 -7.47 -20.33
CA ALA A 154 -3.27 -7.03 -20.99
C ALA A 154 -3.39 -5.50 -21.07
N ALA A 155 -3.00 -4.78 -20.03
CA ALA A 155 -2.98 -3.31 -20.00
C ALA A 155 -2.00 -2.75 -21.05
N HIS A 156 -0.77 -3.24 -21.05
CA HIS A 156 0.26 -2.79 -21.98
C HIS A 156 -0.07 -3.13 -23.44
N ASN A 157 -0.72 -4.26 -23.70
CA ASN A 157 -1.16 -4.64 -25.06
C ASN A 157 -2.16 -3.64 -25.68
N VAL A 158 -2.87 -2.88 -24.87
CA VAL A 158 -3.76 -1.78 -25.35
C VAL A 158 -3.15 -0.39 -25.19
N GLY A 159 -1.89 -0.31 -24.72
CA GLY A 159 -1.20 0.97 -24.44
C GLY A 159 -1.63 1.66 -23.15
N ALA A 160 -2.31 0.97 -22.24
CA ALA A 160 -2.64 1.49 -20.91
C ALA A 160 -1.43 1.41 -19.97
N ARG A 161 -1.35 2.35 -19.03
CA ARG A 161 -0.35 2.36 -17.95
C ARG A 161 -0.89 1.65 -16.69
N VAL A 162 0.02 1.09 -15.90
CA VAL A 162 -0.33 0.34 -14.69
C VAL A 162 0.25 1.00 -13.44
N PHE A 163 -0.64 1.29 -12.50
CA PHE A 163 -0.33 1.76 -11.14
C PHE A 163 -0.54 0.60 -10.16
N VAL A 164 0.49 0.27 -9.38
CA VAL A 164 0.42 -0.74 -8.31
C VAL A 164 0.49 -0.08 -6.94
N ASP A 165 -0.56 -0.26 -6.13
CA ASP A 165 -0.53 0.04 -4.71
C ASP A 165 0.18 -1.09 -3.97
N ALA A 166 1.44 -0.87 -3.61
CA ALA A 166 2.28 -1.81 -2.88
C ALA A 166 2.37 -1.51 -1.38
N VAL A 167 1.54 -0.62 -0.84
CA VAL A 167 1.59 -0.21 0.57
C VAL A 167 1.51 -1.40 1.51
N HIS A 168 0.63 -2.34 1.24
CA HIS A 168 0.45 -3.52 2.09
C HIS A 168 1.41 -4.67 1.73
N LEU A 169 1.86 -4.74 0.48
CA LEU A 169 2.79 -5.78 0.01
C LEU A 169 4.23 -5.56 0.50
N ALA A 170 4.69 -4.30 0.54
CA ALA A 170 6.10 -3.93 0.69
C ALA A 170 6.77 -4.38 2.00
N VAL A 171 6.00 -4.66 3.05
CA VAL A 171 6.54 -5.16 4.33
C VAL A 171 6.73 -6.67 4.33
N HIS A 172 6.02 -7.39 3.46
CA HIS A 172 5.92 -8.86 3.46
C HIS A 172 6.78 -9.53 2.38
N ARG A 173 7.03 -8.84 1.27
CA ARG A 173 7.73 -9.40 0.11
C ARG A 173 8.70 -8.40 -0.49
N GLN A 174 9.76 -8.94 -1.06
CA GLN A 174 10.63 -8.14 -1.92
C GLN A 174 9.85 -7.66 -3.15
N ILE A 175 10.05 -6.40 -3.50
CA ILE A 175 9.42 -5.76 -4.65
C ILE A 175 10.50 -5.27 -5.59
N ASP A 176 10.33 -5.57 -6.87
CA ASP A 176 11.13 -5.05 -7.96
C ASP A 176 10.18 -4.59 -9.07
N ILE A 177 10.13 -3.28 -9.31
CA ILE A 177 9.20 -2.67 -10.28
C ILE A 177 9.46 -3.15 -11.70
N GLY A 178 10.73 -3.43 -12.05
CA GLY A 178 11.10 -3.97 -13.35
C GLY A 178 10.62 -5.41 -13.54
N GLN A 179 10.66 -6.24 -12.50
CA GLN A 179 10.15 -7.61 -12.54
C GLN A 179 8.61 -7.65 -12.55
N ILE A 180 7.96 -6.78 -11.79
CA ILE A 180 6.50 -6.63 -11.81
C ILE A 180 6.05 -6.10 -13.17
N GLY A 181 6.79 -5.15 -13.74
CA GLY A 181 6.52 -4.53 -15.03
C GLY A 181 5.49 -3.40 -14.96
N CYS A 182 5.19 -2.83 -13.80
CA CYS A 182 4.26 -1.71 -13.69
C CYS A 182 4.96 -0.37 -13.99
N ASP A 183 4.17 0.63 -14.39
CA ASP A 183 4.66 1.99 -14.73
C ASP A 183 4.78 2.88 -13.50
N VAL A 184 3.98 2.61 -12.46
CA VAL A 184 3.97 3.32 -11.19
C VAL A 184 3.79 2.34 -10.04
N LEU A 185 4.62 2.51 -9.01
CA LEU A 185 4.50 1.79 -7.75
C LEU A 185 4.39 2.80 -6.61
N ALA A 186 3.40 2.62 -5.75
CA ALA A 186 3.15 3.49 -4.60
C ALA A 186 3.30 2.73 -3.28
N THR A 187 3.93 3.36 -2.28
CA THR A 187 4.06 2.77 -0.96
C THR A 187 4.17 3.84 0.14
N SER A 188 4.01 3.42 1.39
CA SER A 188 4.16 4.28 2.57
C SER A 188 5.15 3.67 3.57
N PRO A 189 6.29 4.34 3.82
CA PRO A 189 7.35 3.87 4.71
C PRO A 189 6.90 3.40 6.09
N TYR A 190 5.87 4.01 6.69
CA TYR A 190 5.39 3.59 8.00
C TYR A 190 4.86 2.14 8.03
N LYS A 191 4.51 1.54 6.87
CA LYS A 191 4.12 0.13 6.77
C LYS A 191 5.33 -0.81 6.78
N TRP A 192 6.48 -0.33 6.32
CA TRP A 192 7.72 -1.10 6.26
C TRP A 192 8.82 -0.48 7.16
N TYR A 193 8.43 -0.20 8.42
CA TYR A 193 9.29 0.17 9.55
C TYR A 193 9.89 1.57 9.50
N GLY A 194 9.50 2.41 8.54
CA GLY A 194 9.90 3.80 8.40
C GLY A 194 8.96 4.80 9.09
N PRO A 195 9.13 6.10 8.83
CA PRO A 195 8.28 7.18 9.32
C PRO A 195 7.01 7.33 8.48
N HIS A 196 6.11 8.24 8.91
CA HIS A 196 4.98 8.68 8.10
C HIS A 196 5.49 9.49 6.91
N ALA A 197 5.53 8.86 5.77
CA ALA A 197 5.92 9.42 4.48
C ALA A 197 5.23 8.63 3.35
N GLY A 198 5.33 9.15 2.14
CA GLY A 198 4.88 8.47 0.91
C GLY A 198 6.01 8.39 -0.10
N VAL A 199 6.03 7.32 -0.85
CA VAL A 199 6.97 7.08 -1.96
C VAL A 199 6.17 6.68 -3.20
N LEU A 200 6.42 7.38 -4.32
CA LEU A 200 6.03 6.93 -5.65
C LEU A 200 7.28 6.63 -6.44
N CYS A 201 7.33 5.44 -7.05
CA CYS A 201 8.29 5.10 -8.07
C CYS A 201 7.56 5.17 -9.42
N VAL A 202 7.94 6.08 -10.28
CA VAL A 202 7.33 6.33 -11.59
C VAL A 202 8.40 6.19 -12.65
N GLU A 203 8.05 5.65 -13.80
CA GLU A 203 8.94 5.66 -14.95
C GLU A 203 9.27 7.12 -15.32
N PRO A 204 10.56 7.54 -15.46
CA PRO A 204 10.94 8.94 -15.60
C PRO A 204 10.33 9.66 -16.81
N GLU A 205 10.18 9.01 -17.96
CA GLU A 205 9.55 9.60 -19.13
C GLU A 205 8.07 9.88 -18.89
N LEU A 206 7.36 8.92 -18.27
CA LEU A 206 5.98 9.09 -17.84
C LEU A 206 5.86 10.22 -16.83
N LEU A 207 6.70 10.23 -15.79
CA LEU A 207 6.72 11.29 -14.78
C LEU A 207 6.82 12.67 -15.43
N ASN A 208 7.77 12.84 -16.37
CA ASN A 208 8.04 14.09 -17.04
C ASN A 208 6.93 14.52 -18.02
N SER A 209 6.16 13.58 -18.56
CA SER A 209 5.05 13.86 -19.49
C SER A 209 3.78 14.41 -18.81
N LEU A 210 3.61 14.16 -17.50
CA LEU A 210 2.39 14.51 -16.78
C LEU A 210 2.27 16.03 -16.53
N PRO A 211 1.09 16.64 -16.74
CA PRO A 211 0.85 18.08 -16.54
C PRO A 211 0.58 18.41 -15.06
N VAL A 212 1.63 18.35 -14.24
CA VAL A 212 1.54 18.55 -12.78
C VAL A 212 1.14 19.96 -12.42
N ALA A 213 0.25 20.10 -11.43
CA ALA A 213 -0.05 21.38 -10.79
C ALA A 213 1.07 21.71 -9.78
N LYS A 214 1.94 22.63 -10.12
CA LYS A 214 3.09 23.05 -9.30
C LYS A 214 3.18 24.58 -9.20
N VAL A 215 3.89 25.06 -8.18
CA VAL A 215 4.24 26.49 -8.09
C VAL A 215 5.25 26.86 -9.19
N ARG A 216 5.21 28.10 -9.66
CA ARG A 216 6.04 28.55 -10.80
C ARG A 216 7.54 28.31 -10.64
N PRO A 217 8.16 28.50 -9.45
CA PRO A 217 9.60 28.27 -9.28
C PRO A 217 10.01 26.79 -9.24
N ALA A 218 9.05 25.84 -9.03
CA ALA A 218 9.39 24.42 -8.99
C ALA A 218 9.92 23.95 -10.35
N GLU A 219 10.78 22.95 -10.32
CA GLU A 219 11.45 22.35 -11.49
C GLU A 219 10.44 21.94 -12.57
N ASN A 220 10.88 21.90 -13.82
CA ASN A 220 10.03 21.49 -14.96
C ASN A 220 10.16 20.01 -15.30
N ILE A 221 11.19 19.34 -14.78
CA ILE A 221 11.46 17.91 -14.97
C ILE A 221 11.76 17.26 -13.61
N GLY A 222 11.71 15.94 -13.57
CA GLY A 222 12.06 15.16 -12.40
C GLY A 222 11.03 15.11 -11.28
N PRO A 223 11.35 14.43 -10.19
CA PRO A 223 10.41 14.10 -9.11
C PRO A 223 9.96 15.32 -8.29
N ARG A 224 10.79 16.35 -8.18
CA ARG A 224 10.48 17.56 -7.41
C ARG A 224 9.26 18.33 -7.91
N ARG A 225 8.80 18.04 -9.11
CA ARG A 225 7.51 18.57 -9.65
C ARG A 225 6.30 18.11 -8.82
N PHE A 226 6.38 16.92 -8.23
CA PHE A 226 5.33 16.33 -7.38
C PHE A 226 5.55 16.59 -5.89
N GLU A 227 6.74 17.01 -5.50
CA GLU A 227 7.12 17.29 -4.12
C GLU A 227 6.79 18.75 -3.78
N THR A 228 5.69 18.97 -3.08
CA THR A 228 5.16 20.31 -2.82
C THR A 228 5.73 20.89 -1.52
N GLY A 229 6.36 22.07 -1.62
CA GLY A 229 6.92 22.80 -0.47
C GLY A 229 8.28 22.28 -0.01
N THR A 230 8.69 22.71 1.18
CA THR A 230 9.95 22.26 1.80
C THR A 230 9.81 20.81 2.26
N PRO A 231 10.74 19.93 1.88
CA PRO A 231 10.70 18.52 2.29
C PRO A 231 10.83 18.33 3.82
N ASN A 232 10.27 17.21 4.31
CA ASN A 232 10.49 16.74 5.68
C ASN A 232 11.82 15.97 5.73
N PHE A 233 12.93 16.71 5.88
CA PHE A 233 14.27 16.13 5.82
C PHE A 233 14.52 15.11 6.93
N GLU A 234 14.05 15.36 8.15
CA GLU A 234 14.16 14.43 9.27
C GLU A 234 13.47 13.11 8.95
N GLY A 235 12.25 13.19 8.39
CA GLY A 235 11.51 12.03 7.95
C GLY A 235 12.19 11.32 6.78
N ILE A 236 12.79 12.06 5.84
CA ILE A 236 13.51 11.49 4.69
C ILE A 236 14.77 10.74 5.14
N ALA A 237 15.51 11.26 6.11
CA ALA A 237 16.64 10.55 6.73
C ALA A 237 16.19 9.20 7.33
N ALA A 238 15.04 9.19 8.00
CA ALA A 238 14.46 7.96 8.53
C ALA A 238 13.94 7.02 7.44
N VAL A 239 13.42 7.53 6.31
CA VAL A 239 13.04 6.72 5.14
C VAL A 239 14.26 6.02 4.56
N GLU A 240 15.38 6.73 4.38
CA GLU A 240 16.63 6.15 3.90
C GLU A 240 17.09 5.01 4.81
N ALA A 241 17.11 5.22 6.13
CA ALA A 241 17.56 4.22 7.09
C ALA A 241 16.64 2.99 7.15
N ALA A 242 15.32 3.18 7.03
CA ALA A 242 14.37 2.07 6.96
C ALA A 242 14.51 1.27 5.66
N ALA A 243 14.76 1.94 4.53
CA ALA A 243 15.00 1.29 3.26
C ALA A 243 16.30 0.45 3.28
N ARG A 244 17.40 1.00 3.84
CA ARG A 244 18.64 0.24 4.05
C ARG A 244 18.43 -0.99 4.92
N PHE A 245 17.68 -0.86 6.01
CA PHE A 245 17.30 -1.98 6.86
C PHE A 245 16.62 -3.10 6.06
N LEU A 246 15.65 -2.78 5.18
CA LEU A 246 14.99 -3.78 4.34
C LEU A 246 15.91 -4.39 3.27
N ILE A 247 16.83 -3.63 2.70
CA ILE A 247 17.81 -4.13 1.72
C ILE A 247 18.75 -5.17 2.37
N GLU A 248 19.11 -4.97 3.63
CA GLU A 248 20.00 -5.89 4.38
C GLU A 248 19.27 -7.16 4.83
N GLU A 249 17.93 -7.18 4.84
CA GLU A 249 17.12 -8.31 5.27
C GLU A 249 16.94 -9.36 4.17
N ASP A 250 16.99 -10.60 4.56
CA ASP A 250 16.56 -11.72 3.71
C ASP A 250 15.03 -11.85 3.75
N MET A 251 14.36 -11.20 2.80
CA MET A 251 12.89 -11.18 2.75
C MET A 251 12.27 -12.57 2.63
N ASN A 252 12.98 -13.58 2.11
CA ASN A 252 12.48 -14.96 2.08
C ASN A 252 12.42 -15.54 3.50
N LYS A 253 13.41 -15.23 4.35
CA LYS A 253 13.37 -15.63 5.77
C LYS A 253 12.26 -14.91 6.53
N VAL A 254 12.04 -13.63 6.23
CA VAL A 254 10.93 -12.85 6.82
C VAL A 254 9.60 -13.47 6.43
N GLU A 255 9.36 -13.72 5.15
CA GLU A 255 8.13 -14.36 4.66
C GLU A 255 7.94 -15.75 5.30
N SER A 256 9.00 -16.56 5.40
CA SER A 256 8.94 -17.87 6.03
C SER A 256 8.57 -17.79 7.53
N TYR A 257 9.16 -16.84 8.25
CA TYR A 257 8.82 -16.59 9.66
C TYR A 257 7.36 -16.13 9.81
N GLU A 258 6.97 -15.12 9.06
CA GLU A 258 5.61 -14.58 9.11
C GLU A 258 4.56 -15.65 8.78
N ASN A 259 4.81 -16.47 7.77
CA ASN A 259 3.94 -17.58 7.39
C ASN A 259 3.89 -18.66 8.49
N GLY A 260 5.00 -18.94 9.15
CA GLY A 260 5.08 -19.88 10.28
C GLY A 260 4.23 -19.44 11.47
N VAL A 261 4.15 -18.12 11.75
CA VAL A 261 3.31 -17.56 12.81
C VAL A 261 1.87 -17.36 12.35
N PHE A 262 1.66 -17.02 11.10
CA PHE A 262 0.33 -16.73 10.56
C PHE A 262 -0.52 -17.98 10.31
N LEU A 263 0.08 -19.09 9.89
CA LEU A 263 -0.67 -20.32 9.61
C LEU A 263 -1.42 -20.85 10.83
N PRO A 264 -0.84 -20.92 12.05
CA PRO A 264 -1.57 -21.23 13.28
C PRO A 264 -2.73 -20.27 13.56
N LEU A 265 -2.54 -18.95 13.35
CA LEU A 265 -3.62 -17.97 13.51
C LEU A 265 -4.78 -18.24 12.55
N LEU A 266 -4.47 -18.46 11.28
CA LEU A 266 -5.47 -18.70 10.24
C LEU A 266 -6.26 -19.98 10.53
N ASN A 267 -5.56 -21.09 10.82
CA ASN A 267 -6.19 -22.37 11.14
C ASN A 267 -6.99 -22.30 12.46
N GLY A 268 -6.46 -21.63 13.47
CA GLY A 268 -7.14 -21.43 14.74
C GLY A 268 -8.48 -20.72 14.57
N LEU A 269 -8.50 -19.57 13.87
CA LEU A 269 -9.73 -18.84 13.60
C LEU A 269 -10.75 -19.64 12.77
N GLN A 270 -10.28 -20.45 11.81
CA GLN A 270 -11.16 -21.29 10.97
C GLN A 270 -11.83 -22.42 11.77
N ASN A 271 -11.22 -22.86 12.86
CA ASN A 271 -11.70 -23.98 13.69
C ASN A 271 -12.55 -23.53 14.91
N ILE A 272 -12.75 -22.23 15.13
CA ILE A 272 -13.59 -21.72 16.22
C ILE A 272 -15.05 -21.64 15.71
N ASP A 273 -15.94 -22.38 16.34
CA ASP A 273 -17.37 -22.33 16.05
C ASP A 273 -17.94 -20.92 16.19
N GLY A 274 -18.65 -20.44 15.17
CA GLY A 274 -19.23 -19.11 15.14
C GLY A 274 -18.26 -18.03 14.65
N VAL A 275 -17.03 -18.35 14.34
CA VAL A 275 -16.09 -17.46 13.65
C VAL A 275 -16.16 -17.73 12.15
N LYS A 276 -16.27 -16.66 11.37
CA LYS A 276 -16.13 -16.73 9.91
C LYS A 276 -14.92 -15.93 9.48
N VAL A 277 -13.98 -16.60 8.84
CA VAL A 277 -12.79 -15.99 8.22
C VAL A 277 -13.16 -15.48 6.83
N TRP A 278 -12.72 -14.26 6.51
CA TRP A 278 -12.85 -13.59 5.22
C TRP A 278 -11.46 -13.45 4.60
N GLY A 279 -11.27 -14.09 3.47
CA GLY A 279 -9.99 -14.18 2.76
C GLY A 279 -9.63 -15.62 2.42
N ARG A 280 -8.58 -15.79 1.63
CA ARG A 280 -8.13 -17.13 1.18
C ARG A 280 -7.87 -18.06 2.37
N PRO A 281 -8.29 -19.32 2.29
CA PRO A 281 -8.20 -20.26 3.43
C PRO A 281 -6.80 -20.83 3.64
N THR A 282 -5.85 -20.58 2.74
CA THR A 282 -4.48 -21.10 2.75
C THR A 282 -3.48 -19.94 2.65
N LEU A 283 -2.19 -20.24 2.74
CA LEU A 283 -1.09 -19.26 2.56
C LEU A 283 -0.89 -18.86 1.09
N GLU A 284 -1.39 -19.66 0.16
CA GLU A 284 -1.19 -19.41 -1.27
C GLU A 284 -1.89 -18.12 -1.72
N GLY A 285 -1.17 -17.28 -2.49
CA GLY A 285 -1.70 -16.04 -3.06
C GLY A 285 -2.19 -15.02 -2.03
N ARG A 286 -1.54 -14.96 -0.86
CA ARG A 286 -1.86 -13.96 0.17
C ARG A 286 -0.62 -13.50 0.95
N VAL A 287 -0.79 -12.41 1.67
CA VAL A 287 0.11 -11.93 2.73
C VAL A 287 -0.52 -12.22 4.11
N PRO A 288 0.24 -12.20 5.21
CA PRO A 288 -0.21 -12.62 6.54
C PRO A 288 -1.16 -11.61 7.21
N THR A 289 -2.28 -11.35 6.57
CA THR A 289 -3.41 -10.54 7.07
C THR A 289 -4.67 -11.38 7.04
N VAL A 290 -5.45 -11.40 8.12
CA VAL A 290 -6.72 -12.11 8.24
C VAL A 290 -7.82 -11.17 8.71
N SER A 291 -8.97 -11.28 8.06
CA SER A 291 -10.21 -10.66 8.51
C SER A 291 -11.20 -11.71 8.96
N PHE A 292 -11.94 -11.44 10.04
CA PHE A 292 -12.93 -12.35 10.57
C PHE A 292 -14.11 -11.63 11.21
N THR A 293 -15.21 -12.34 11.35
CA THR A 293 -16.40 -11.93 12.12
C THR A 293 -16.76 -13.02 13.11
N ILE A 294 -17.37 -12.65 14.24
CA ILE A 294 -17.89 -13.57 15.24
C ILE A 294 -19.41 -13.45 15.25
N GLN A 295 -20.14 -14.57 15.12
CA GLN A 295 -21.59 -14.58 15.09
C GLN A 295 -22.17 -13.97 16.39
N GLY A 296 -23.11 -13.02 16.25
CA GLY A 296 -23.74 -12.33 17.39
C GLY A 296 -22.94 -11.15 17.95
N HIS A 297 -21.74 -10.89 17.44
CA HIS A 297 -20.90 -9.79 17.93
C HIS A 297 -20.60 -8.77 16.83
N HIS A 298 -20.76 -7.48 17.16
CA HIS A 298 -20.32 -6.39 16.29
C HIS A 298 -18.78 -6.32 16.27
N PRO A 299 -18.13 -6.09 15.11
CA PRO A 299 -16.67 -6.04 15.02
C PRO A 299 -15.99 -5.07 16.00
N ASP A 300 -16.59 -3.90 16.28
CA ASP A 300 -16.06 -2.95 17.25
C ASP A 300 -16.06 -3.50 18.67
N HIS A 301 -17.09 -4.25 19.05
CA HIS A 301 -17.14 -4.89 20.36
C HIS A 301 -16.02 -5.93 20.50
N VAL A 302 -15.81 -6.76 19.47
CA VAL A 302 -14.71 -7.73 19.44
C VAL A 302 -13.35 -7.05 19.57
N ALA A 303 -13.15 -5.95 18.82
CA ALA A 303 -11.90 -5.18 18.88
C ALA A 303 -11.69 -4.54 20.26
N GLN A 304 -12.75 -4.05 20.92
CA GLN A 304 -12.68 -3.50 22.28
C GLN A 304 -12.27 -4.57 23.32
N VAL A 305 -12.85 -5.77 23.24
CA VAL A 305 -12.49 -6.87 24.16
C VAL A 305 -11.04 -7.30 23.93
N LEU A 306 -10.60 -7.43 22.69
CA LEU A 306 -9.20 -7.72 22.36
C LEU A 306 -8.26 -6.62 22.87
N ALA A 307 -8.64 -5.35 22.75
CA ALA A 307 -7.85 -4.25 23.28
C ALA A 307 -7.71 -4.29 24.81
N GLN A 308 -8.77 -4.68 25.56
CA GLN A 308 -8.70 -4.91 27.01
C GLN A 308 -7.72 -6.03 27.37
N ALA A 309 -7.61 -7.04 26.50
CA ALA A 309 -6.60 -8.10 26.62
C ALA A 309 -5.21 -7.67 26.09
N ARG A 310 -5.00 -6.38 25.75
CA ARG A 310 -3.76 -5.83 25.15
C ARG A 310 -3.39 -6.48 23.82
N ILE A 311 -4.38 -6.79 23.00
CA ILE A 311 -4.22 -7.30 21.64
C ILE A 311 -4.73 -6.23 20.69
N ALA A 312 -3.84 -5.70 19.85
CA ALA A 312 -4.16 -4.63 18.91
C ALA A 312 -4.69 -5.22 17.59
N VAL A 313 -5.94 -4.92 17.28
CA VAL A 313 -6.60 -5.24 16.00
C VAL A 313 -7.33 -4.01 15.47
N TRP A 314 -7.72 -4.05 14.21
CA TRP A 314 -8.62 -3.05 13.64
C TRP A 314 -10.01 -3.64 13.42
N SER A 315 -11.06 -2.83 13.57
CA SER A 315 -12.44 -3.15 13.16
C SER A 315 -12.90 -2.25 12.04
N GLY A 316 -13.97 -2.64 11.35
CA GLY A 316 -14.59 -1.88 10.28
C GLY A 316 -14.15 -2.28 8.88
N SER A 317 -14.19 -1.33 7.95
CA SER A 317 -13.81 -1.56 6.54
C SER A 317 -12.30 -1.50 6.29
N SER A 318 -11.53 -0.95 7.21
CA SER A 318 -10.10 -0.65 7.00
C SER A 318 -9.84 0.14 5.70
N TYR A 319 -10.76 1.03 5.31
CA TYR A 319 -10.78 1.75 4.02
C TYR A 319 -10.84 0.85 2.77
N ALA A 320 -11.14 -0.43 2.88
CA ALA A 320 -11.44 -1.31 1.74
C ALA A 320 -12.97 -1.35 1.53
N VAL A 321 -13.54 -0.18 1.21
CA VAL A 321 -14.99 0.07 1.16
C VAL A 321 -15.67 -0.85 0.16
N GLU A 322 -15.13 -0.94 -1.05
CA GLU A 322 -15.66 -1.76 -2.14
C GLU A 322 -15.62 -3.26 -1.81
N ALA A 323 -14.60 -3.70 -1.05
CA ALA A 323 -14.50 -5.10 -0.63
C ALA A 323 -15.56 -5.44 0.43
N VAL A 324 -15.72 -4.58 1.43
CA VAL A 324 -16.74 -4.77 2.49
C VAL A 324 -18.15 -4.75 1.90
N ASP A 325 -18.43 -3.85 0.95
CA ASP A 325 -19.70 -3.77 0.24
C ASP A 325 -19.98 -5.05 -0.56
N GLN A 326 -19.01 -5.51 -1.35
CA GLN A 326 -19.15 -6.74 -2.14
C GLN A 326 -19.36 -7.99 -1.29
N LEU A 327 -18.81 -8.01 -0.06
CA LEU A 327 -19.03 -9.08 0.92
C LEU A 327 -20.37 -8.98 1.65
N GLY A 328 -21.14 -7.89 1.46
CA GLY A 328 -22.39 -7.63 2.16
C GLY A 328 -22.21 -7.34 3.66
N LEU A 329 -21.08 -6.76 4.06
CA LEU A 329 -20.73 -6.54 5.45
C LEU A 329 -20.85 -5.07 5.89
N THR A 330 -21.30 -4.19 5.01
CA THR A 330 -21.40 -2.74 5.31
C THR A 330 -22.32 -2.49 6.50
N GLU A 331 -23.51 -3.03 6.51
CA GLU A 331 -24.51 -2.83 7.56
C GLU A 331 -24.15 -3.54 8.89
N SER A 332 -23.32 -4.58 8.84
CA SER A 332 -22.86 -5.32 10.03
C SER A 332 -21.60 -4.72 10.66
N GLY A 333 -21.11 -3.58 10.16
CA GLY A 333 -19.95 -2.88 10.69
C GLY A 333 -18.60 -3.39 10.18
N GLY A 334 -18.57 -4.17 9.09
CA GLY A 334 -17.35 -4.69 8.48
C GLY A 334 -16.79 -5.93 9.18
N VAL A 335 -15.50 -5.95 9.44
CA VAL A 335 -14.77 -7.11 9.99
C VAL A 335 -13.82 -6.69 11.13
N VAL A 336 -13.32 -7.68 11.86
CA VAL A 336 -12.10 -7.53 12.67
C VAL A 336 -10.92 -7.97 11.82
N ARG A 337 -9.84 -7.18 11.79
CA ARG A 337 -8.64 -7.48 11.01
C ARG A 337 -7.42 -7.58 11.91
N ALA A 338 -6.70 -8.69 11.80
CA ALA A 338 -5.39 -8.93 12.41
C ALA A 338 -4.34 -9.16 11.33
N GLY A 339 -3.09 -8.82 11.63
CA GLY A 339 -1.95 -9.03 10.74
C GLY A 339 -0.73 -9.50 11.52
N VAL A 340 0.06 -10.35 10.89
CA VAL A 340 1.34 -10.81 11.40
C VAL A 340 2.46 -10.12 10.65
N THR A 341 3.45 -9.65 11.39
CA THR A 341 4.71 -9.13 10.88
C THR A 341 5.84 -9.73 11.70
N ARG A 342 7.10 -9.47 11.34
CA ARG A 342 8.30 -10.05 11.97
C ARG A 342 8.39 -9.90 13.50
N TYR A 343 7.68 -8.96 14.10
CA TYR A 343 7.68 -8.74 15.56
C TYR A 343 6.50 -9.39 16.29
N VAL A 344 5.60 -10.08 15.58
CA VAL A 344 4.51 -10.86 16.17
C VAL A 344 4.99 -12.26 16.47
N SER A 345 4.75 -12.74 17.68
CA SER A 345 5.17 -14.07 18.15
C SER A 345 4.02 -15.08 18.13
N ALA A 346 4.35 -16.38 18.25
CA ALA A 346 3.34 -17.43 18.42
C ALA A 346 2.49 -17.21 19.68
N ASN A 347 3.09 -16.72 20.78
CA ASN A 347 2.35 -16.39 22.00
C ASN A 347 1.30 -15.28 21.79
N ASP A 348 1.56 -14.31 20.91
CA ASP A 348 0.57 -13.28 20.58
C ASP A 348 -0.62 -13.87 19.81
N VAL A 349 -0.35 -14.86 18.95
CA VAL A 349 -1.38 -15.62 18.24
C VAL A 349 -2.22 -16.45 19.23
N ASP A 350 -1.60 -17.19 20.12
CA ASP A 350 -2.30 -18.02 21.11
C ASP A 350 -3.24 -17.18 21.98
N ARG A 351 -2.76 -16.03 22.46
CA ARG A 351 -3.58 -15.09 23.26
C ARG A 351 -4.78 -14.54 22.46
N LEU A 352 -4.60 -14.22 21.18
CA LEU A 352 -5.71 -13.78 20.34
C LEU A 352 -6.75 -14.89 20.18
N LEU A 353 -6.32 -16.11 19.91
CA LEU A 353 -7.22 -17.25 19.71
C LEU A 353 -7.99 -17.58 21.01
N GLU A 354 -7.37 -17.50 22.18
CA GLU A 354 -8.02 -17.70 23.49
C GLU A 354 -9.17 -16.69 23.70
N VAL A 355 -8.92 -15.39 23.45
CA VAL A 355 -9.94 -14.36 23.61
C VAL A 355 -11.08 -14.53 22.59
N VAL A 356 -10.75 -14.82 21.33
CA VAL A 356 -11.76 -15.04 20.28
C VAL A 356 -12.61 -16.27 20.59
N THR A 357 -12.01 -17.37 21.08
CA THR A 357 -12.72 -18.58 21.49
C THR A 357 -13.69 -18.30 22.65
N SER A 358 -13.23 -17.54 23.65
CA SER A 358 -14.08 -17.14 24.79
C SER A 358 -15.28 -16.31 24.32
N LEU A 359 -15.07 -15.32 23.43
CA LEU A 359 -16.16 -14.52 22.88
C LEU A 359 -17.15 -15.36 22.07
N ALA A 360 -16.67 -16.22 21.21
CA ALA A 360 -17.51 -17.07 20.37
C ALA A 360 -18.35 -18.07 21.20
N SER A 361 -17.90 -18.46 22.38
CA SER A 361 -18.59 -19.36 23.29
C SER A 361 -19.69 -18.67 24.14
N ASN A 362 -19.62 -17.35 24.30
CA ASN A 362 -20.55 -16.54 25.10
C ASN A 362 -21.62 -15.88 24.21
N ARG A 363 -22.35 -16.67 23.44
CA ARG A 363 -23.42 -16.24 22.52
C ARG A 363 -24.69 -15.84 23.25
#